data_6ee1bfd3090c4b22989c724295aaf2be
#
_entry.id   6ee1bfd3090c4b22989c724295aaf2be
#
_cell.length_a   1.000
_cell.length_b   1.000
_cell.length_c   1.000
_cell.angle_alpha   90.00
_cell.angle_beta   90.00
_cell.angle_gamma   90.00
#
_symmetry.space_group_name_H-M   'P 1'
#
loop_
_entity.id
_entity.type
_entity.pdbx_description
1 polymer ?
#
loop_
_entity_poly.entity_id
_entity_poly.type
_entity_poly.pdbx_seq_one_letter_code
_entity_poly.pdbx_strand_id
1 'polypeptide(L)'
;MDPEGYIQDGSSVDQVRAAILEGLKRDRKPLTSHVVVVADEEDRYRDAARDGLLLRMGETVEKPAPGAESFRGMSLHQLMADCAMRCGVKNAHRLSPDELWREMALQSRGQFADTNSFISIINSTLHATIARAYATAPTTYQYWTSTGSNPDFKKVTRYRLAATGEMQEIPENGEFKSVSGVDEGVDTGLKTYGKRFGFSRQTIINDDLGSVARLITAQVRSN
;
A
#
# COMPACT_ATOMS: atom_id res chain seq x y z
N MET A 1 6.45 -12.72 -49.50
CA MET A 1 6.91 -11.77 -50.51
C MET A 1 7.85 -12.53 -51.42
N ASP A 2 7.54 -12.54 -52.70
CA ASP A 2 8.29 -13.31 -53.66
C ASP A 2 9.34 -12.43 -54.31
N PRO A 3 10.64 -12.63 -54.06
CA PRO A 3 11.70 -11.76 -54.57
C PRO A 3 11.83 -11.82 -56.10
N GLU A 4 11.41 -12.89 -56.73
CA GLU A 4 11.52 -13.06 -58.18
C GLU A 4 10.57 -12.16 -58.97
N GLY A 5 9.41 -11.81 -58.41
CA GLY A 5 8.44 -10.89 -59.04
C GLY A 5 8.97 -9.48 -59.27
N TYR A 6 9.77 -8.98 -58.37
CA TYR A 6 10.35 -7.62 -58.47
C TYR A 6 11.49 -7.52 -59.50
N ILE A 7 12.14 -8.64 -59.79
CA ILE A 7 13.22 -8.73 -60.80
C ILE A 7 12.63 -8.73 -62.20
N GLN A 8 11.47 -9.41 -62.38
CA GLN A 8 10.78 -9.51 -63.68
C GLN A 8 10.12 -8.16 -64.07
N ASP A 9 9.64 -7.39 -63.08
CA ASP A 9 8.99 -6.08 -63.32
C ASP A 9 9.96 -4.92 -63.51
N GLY A 10 11.27 -5.14 -63.44
CA GLY A 10 12.29 -4.08 -63.62
C GLY A 10 12.21 -2.96 -62.59
N SER A 11 11.68 -3.24 -61.39
CA SER A 11 11.49 -2.29 -60.31
C SER A 11 12.84 -1.77 -59.77
N SER A 12 12.96 -0.45 -59.57
CA SER A 12 14.18 0.11 -58.98
C SER A 12 14.33 -0.33 -57.52
N VAL A 13 15.60 -0.38 -57.05
CA VAL A 13 15.92 -0.79 -55.68
C VAL A 13 15.16 0.06 -54.64
N ASP A 14 14.91 1.32 -54.93
CA ASP A 14 14.16 2.21 -54.01
C ASP A 14 12.67 1.90 -53.96
N GLN A 15 12.09 1.46 -55.08
CA GLN A 15 10.68 1.00 -55.11
C GLN A 15 10.49 -0.31 -54.34
N VAL A 16 11.44 -1.24 -54.46
CA VAL A 16 11.43 -2.51 -53.69
C VAL A 16 11.58 -2.23 -52.18
N ARG A 17 12.48 -1.33 -51.81
CA ARG A 17 12.62 -0.90 -50.41
C ARG A 17 11.35 -0.25 -49.87
N ALA A 18 10.71 0.62 -50.65
CA ALA A 18 9.45 1.27 -50.23
C ALA A 18 8.33 0.24 -50.06
N ALA A 19 8.21 -0.73 -50.96
CA ALA A 19 7.22 -1.81 -50.87
C ALA A 19 7.45 -2.74 -49.66
N ILE A 20 8.70 -3.07 -49.35
CA ILE A 20 9.08 -3.84 -48.17
C ILE A 20 8.74 -3.05 -46.88
N LEU A 21 9.04 -1.74 -46.82
CA LEU A 21 8.73 -0.91 -45.69
C LEU A 21 7.20 -0.74 -45.48
N GLU A 22 6.43 -0.65 -46.53
CA GLU A 22 4.97 -0.62 -46.46
C GLU A 22 4.39 -1.95 -45.98
N GLY A 23 4.92 -3.07 -46.47
CA GLY A 23 4.54 -4.40 -45.99
C GLY A 23 4.86 -4.57 -44.49
N LEU A 24 6.04 -4.15 -44.03
CA LEU A 24 6.42 -4.20 -42.63
C LEU A 24 5.58 -3.24 -41.75
N LYS A 25 5.09 -2.12 -42.28
CA LYS A 25 4.15 -1.25 -41.60
C LYS A 25 2.76 -1.88 -41.46
N ARG A 26 2.29 -2.61 -42.47
CA ARG A 26 0.99 -3.33 -42.42
C ARG A 26 1.02 -4.51 -41.47
N ASP A 27 2.13 -5.24 -41.40
CA ASP A 27 2.29 -6.40 -40.52
C ASP A 27 2.66 -5.99 -39.06
N ARG A 28 2.97 -4.74 -38.80
CA ARG A 28 3.03 -4.22 -37.43
C ARG A 28 1.62 -4.10 -36.88
N LYS A 29 1.04 -5.25 -36.50
CA LYS A 29 0.06 -5.23 -35.41
C LYS A 29 0.73 -4.50 -34.26
N PRO A 30 0.12 -3.44 -33.69
CA PRO A 30 0.64 -2.89 -32.46
C PRO A 30 0.79 -4.09 -31.53
N LEU A 31 2.01 -4.38 -31.12
CA LEU A 31 2.25 -5.19 -29.94
C LEU A 31 1.61 -4.38 -28.81
N THR A 32 0.29 -4.55 -28.63
CA THR A 32 -0.30 -4.34 -27.34
C THR A 32 0.43 -5.34 -26.46
N SER A 33 1.55 -4.90 -25.92
CA SER A 33 2.15 -5.56 -24.81
C SER A 33 1.16 -5.41 -23.66
N HIS A 34 0.12 -6.24 -23.67
CA HIS A 34 -0.48 -6.68 -22.44
C HIS A 34 0.66 -7.43 -21.78
N VAL A 35 1.45 -6.71 -21.01
CA VAL A 35 2.21 -7.32 -19.95
C VAL A 35 1.14 -7.83 -19.00
N VAL A 36 0.63 -9.03 -19.26
CA VAL A 36 -0.05 -9.80 -18.25
C VAL A 36 1.05 -10.07 -17.25
N VAL A 37 1.12 -9.24 -16.21
CA VAL A 37 1.88 -9.56 -15.02
C VAL A 37 1.19 -10.79 -14.46
N VAL A 38 1.65 -11.95 -14.89
CA VAL A 38 1.28 -13.22 -14.28
C VAL A 38 1.87 -13.10 -12.89
N ALA A 39 1.02 -12.86 -11.89
CA ALA A 39 1.44 -12.92 -10.51
C ALA A 39 2.15 -14.26 -10.32
N ASP A 40 3.39 -14.21 -9.89
CA ASP A 40 4.18 -15.41 -9.64
C ASP A 40 3.43 -16.30 -8.64
N GLU A 41 3.66 -17.60 -8.67
CA GLU A 41 3.03 -18.54 -7.73
C GLU A 41 3.26 -18.12 -6.28
N GLU A 42 4.42 -17.54 -6.03
CA GLU A 42 4.81 -16.99 -4.74
C GLU A 42 3.98 -15.78 -4.32
N ASP A 43 3.68 -14.88 -5.26
CA ASP A 43 2.82 -13.72 -4.99
C ASP A 43 1.39 -14.15 -4.67
N ARG A 44 0.88 -15.16 -5.40
CA ARG A 44 -0.44 -15.75 -5.13
C ARG A 44 -0.52 -16.39 -3.76
N TYR A 45 0.54 -17.12 -3.38
CA TYR A 45 0.62 -17.72 -2.05
C TYR A 45 0.60 -16.66 -0.95
N ARG A 46 1.40 -15.61 -1.12
CA ARG A 46 1.48 -14.49 -0.16
C ARG A 46 0.16 -13.77 0.01
N ASP A 47 -0.50 -13.47 -1.12
CA ASP A 47 -1.80 -12.81 -1.10
C ASP A 47 -2.88 -13.70 -0.48
N ALA A 48 -2.90 -15.00 -0.80
CA ALA A 48 -3.81 -15.96 -0.19
C ALA A 48 -3.58 -16.11 1.32
N ALA A 49 -2.33 -16.19 1.76
CA ALA A 49 -1.98 -16.29 3.16
C ALA A 49 -2.35 -15.00 3.93
N ARG A 50 -2.06 -13.82 3.37
CA ARG A 50 -2.46 -12.52 3.94
C ARG A 50 -3.97 -12.44 4.12
N ASP A 51 -4.72 -12.73 3.07
CA ASP A 51 -6.19 -12.64 3.09
C ASP A 51 -6.79 -13.68 4.04
N GLY A 52 -6.23 -14.88 4.10
CA GLY A 52 -6.63 -15.91 5.06
C GLY A 52 -6.43 -15.47 6.51
N LEU A 53 -5.29 -14.84 6.82
CA LEU A 53 -5.05 -14.27 8.16
C LEU A 53 -6.01 -13.11 8.48
N LEU A 54 -6.32 -12.24 7.52
CA LEU A 54 -7.31 -11.17 7.69
C LEU A 54 -8.69 -11.74 8.01
N LEU A 55 -9.14 -12.75 7.26
CA LEU A 55 -10.41 -13.45 7.52
C LEU A 55 -10.43 -14.10 8.91
N ARG A 56 -9.30 -14.68 9.35
CA ARG A 56 -9.16 -15.26 10.69
C ARG A 56 -9.25 -14.19 11.80
N MET A 57 -8.72 -12.99 11.55
CA MET A 57 -8.81 -11.84 12.46
C MET A 57 -10.23 -11.25 12.53
N GLY A 58 -11.17 -11.74 11.71
CA GLY A 58 -12.55 -11.26 11.63
C GLY A 58 -12.72 -10.05 10.70
N GLU A 59 -11.72 -9.75 9.89
CA GLU A 59 -11.77 -8.67 8.91
C GLU A 59 -12.53 -9.12 7.65
N THR A 60 -13.28 -8.19 7.05
CA THR A 60 -14.00 -8.46 5.81
C THR A 60 -13.09 -8.19 4.62
N VAL A 61 -12.88 -9.17 3.76
CA VAL A 61 -12.14 -9.02 2.50
C VAL A 61 -13.15 -9.14 1.36
N GLU A 62 -13.34 -8.07 0.57
CA GLU A 62 -14.35 -8.04 -0.51
C GLU A 62 -14.07 -9.10 -1.60
N LYS A 63 -12.81 -9.28 -1.95
CA LYS A 63 -12.35 -10.27 -2.95
C LYS A 63 -11.14 -11.01 -2.41
N PRO A 64 -11.35 -12.08 -1.65
CA PRO A 64 -10.22 -12.86 -1.13
C PRO A 64 -9.46 -13.54 -2.28
N ALA A 65 -8.16 -13.60 -2.15
CA ALA A 65 -7.31 -14.29 -3.10
C ALA A 65 -7.68 -15.78 -3.18
N PRO A 66 -7.55 -16.43 -4.35
CA PRO A 66 -7.81 -17.86 -4.48
C PRO A 66 -6.97 -18.66 -3.50
N GLY A 67 -7.61 -19.52 -2.70
CA GLY A 67 -6.96 -20.33 -1.67
C GLY A 67 -6.90 -19.68 -0.27
N ALA A 68 -7.38 -18.45 -0.06
CA ALA A 68 -7.35 -17.77 1.25
C ALA A 68 -8.08 -18.56 2.36
N GLU A 69 -9.16 -19.26 2.01
CA GLU A 69 -9.92 -20.07 2.99
C GLU A 69 -9.09 -21.20 3.63
N SER A 70 -8.12 -21.77 2.92
CA SER A 70 -7.24 -22.81 3.48
C SER A 70 -6.33 -22.25 4.58
N PHE A 71 -5.93 -20.97 4.46
CA PHE A 71 -5.09 -20.29 5.45
C PHE A 71 -5.88 -19.77 6.66
N ARG A 72 -7.19 -19.59 6.53
CA ARG A 72 -8.06 -19.13 7.63
C ARG A 72 -8.01 -20.04 8.85
N GLY A 73 -7.94 -21.36 8.63
CA GLY A 73 -7.87 -22.36 9.69
C GLY A 73 -6.46 -22.68 10.17
N MET A 74 -5.41 -22.17 9.51
CA MET A 74 -4.03 -22.45 9.86
C MET A 74 -3.58 -21.68 11.10
N SER A 75 -2.86 -22.34 12.00
CA SER A 75 -2.14 -21.66 13.07
C SER A 75 -0.93 -20.90 12.54
N LEU A 76 -0.44 -19.89 13.26
CA LEU A 76 0.80 -19.19 12.89
C LEU A 76 2.02 -20.13 12.81
N HIS A 77 2.06 -21.14 13.67
CA HIS A 77 3.09 -22.16 13.63
C HIS A 77 3.03 -22.99 12.34
N GLN A 78 1.84 -23.42 11.92
CA GLN A 78 1.65 -24.15 10.67
C GLN A 78 2.04 -23.29 9.45
N LEU A 79 1.62 -22.03 9.44
CA LEU A 79 1.99 -21.09 8.37
C LEU A 79 3.51 -20.87 8.33
N MET A 80 4.15 -20.73 9.50
CA MET A 80 5.61 -20.60 9.59
C MET A 80 6.32 -21.86 9.07
N ALA A 81 5.81 -23.06 9.40
CA ALA A 81 6.35 -24.32 8.91
C ALA A 81 6.17 -24.47 7.39
N ASP A 82 5.04 -24.05 6.85
CA ASP A 82 4.77 -24.08 5.39
C ASP A 82 5.70 -23.11 4.64
N CYS A 83 5.89 -21.90 5.15
CA CYS A 83 6.88 -20.96 4.63
C CYS A 83 8.30 -21.53 4.68
N ALA A 84 8.67 -22.16 5.79
CA ALA A 84 10.00 -22.78 5.95
C ALA A 84 10.21 -23.91 4.94
N MET A 85 9.20 -24.74 4.69
CA MET A 85 9.30 -25.81 3.68
C MET A 85 9.48 -25.25 2.27
N ARG A 86 8.78 -24.18 1.92
CA ARG A 86 8.97 -23.49 0.64
C ARG A 86 10.38 -22.92 0.50
N CYS A 87 10.97 -22.48 1.59
CA CYS A 87 12.38 -22.06 1.63
C CYS A 87 13.37 -23.24 1.66
N GLY A 88 12.93 -24.50 1.58
CA GLY A 88 13.78 -25.68 1.49
C GLY A 88 14.12 -26.35 2.83
N VAL A 89 13.50 -25.93 3.94
CA VAL A 89 13.68 -26.61 5.23
C VAL A 89 12.95 -27.95 5.21
N LYS A 90 13.69 -29.04 5.33
CA LYS A 90 13.09 -30.38 5.36
C LYS A 90 12.41 -30.65 6.70
N ASN A 91 11.23 -31.28 6.65
CA ASN A 91 10.47 -31.70 7.83
C ASN A 91 10.08 -30.54 8.77
N ALA A 92 9.88 -29.32 8.27
CA ALA A 92 9.57 -28.14 9.06
C ALA A 92 8.36 -28.34 10.01
N HIS A 93 7.37 -29.14 9.62
CA HIS A 93 6.21 -29.43 10.49
C HIS A 93 6.52 -30.24 11.75
N ARG A 94 7.69 -30.85 11.84
CA ARG A 94 8.12 -31.62 13.01
C ARG A 94 9.01 -30.81 13.95
N LEU A 95 9.43 -29.64 13.52
CA LEU A 95 10.28 -28.77 14.32
C LEU A 95 9.43 -27.99 15.32
N SER A 96 10.00 -27.79 16.49
CA SER A 96 9.41 -26.88 17.48
C SER A 96 9.41 -25.44 16.95
N PRO A 97 8.55 -24.54 17.47
CA PRO A 97 8.55 -23.13 17.07
C PRO A 97 9.90 -22.45 17.19
N ASP A 98 10.71 -22.86 18.17
CA ASP A 98 12.04 -22.33 18.42
C ASP A 98 13.07 -22.78 17.39
N GLU A 99 13.00 -24.03 17.00
CA GLU A 99 13.85 -24.59 15.96
C GLU A 99 13.52 -24.00 14.60
N LEU A 100 12.22 -23.89 14.28
CA LEU A 100 11.76 -23.21 13.06
C LEU A 100 12.27 -21.77 12.98
N TRP A 101 12.20 -21.05 14.09
CA TRP A 101 12.68 -19.67 14.15
C TRP A 101 14.18 -19.57 13.90
N ARG A 102 14.96 -20.51 14.44
CA ARG A 102 16.40 -20.58 14.22
C ARG A 102 16.73 -20.93 12.77
N GLU A 103 16.07 -21.93 12.20
CA GLU A 103 16.28 -22.35 10.81
C GLU A 103 15.94 -21.21 9.82
N MET A 104 14.82 -20.55 10.00
CA MET A 104 14.45 -19.39 9.18
C MET A 104 15.45 -18.24 9.34
N ALA A 105 15.94 -17.96 10.54
CA ALA A 105 16.94 -16.93 10.79
C ALA A 105 18.31 -17.27 10.19
N LEU A 106 18.69 -18.56 10.14
CA LEU A 106 19.92 -19.01 9.50
C LEU A 106 19.84 -18.90 7.99
N GLN A 107 18.70 -19.25 7.38
CA GLN A 107 18.50 -19.16 5.95
C GLN A 107 18.40 -17.69 5.45
N SER A 108 17.81 -16.80 6.24
CA SER A 108 17.73 -15.38 5.92
C SER A 108 19.11 -14.68 5.87
N ARG A 109 20.15 -15.29 6.43
CA ARG A 109 21.53 -14.77 6.35
C ARG A 109 22.23 -15.09 5.02
N GLY A 110 21.75 -16.08 4.27
CA GLY A 110 22.38 -16.55 3.03
C GLY A 110 21.71 -16.05 1.74
N GLN A 111 20.48 -15.64 1.81
CA GLN A 111 19.74 -15.08 0.66
C GLN A 111 19.05 -13.79 1.10
N PHE A 112 19.25 -12.73 0.31
CA PHE A 112 18.56 -11.46 0.48
C PHE A 112 17.07 -11.71 0.65
N ALA A 113 16.48 -11.08 1.66
CA ALA A 113 15.11 -11.19 2.12
C ALA A 113 14.15 -11.64 1.02
N ASP A 114 13.89 -12.93 0.98
CA ASP A 114 12.92 -13.50 0.06
C ASP A 114 11.55 -12.93 0.43
N THR A 115 10.88 -12.35 -0.55
CA THR A 115 9.57 -11.71 -0.40
C THR A 115 8.49 -12.66 0.14
N ASN A 116 8.77 -13.94 0.19
CA ASN A 116 7.92 -15.00 0.72
C ASN A 116 8.14 -15.34 2.19
N SER A 117 8.99 -14.61 2.86
CA SER A 117 9.21 -14.88 4.26
C SER A 117 7.90 -14.71 5.06
N PHE A 118 7.69 -15.60 6.01
CA PHE A 118 6.61 -15.51 7.00
C PHE A 118 6.46 -14.09 7.57
N ILE A 119 7.59 -13.41 7.82
CA ILE A 119 7.63 -12.04 8.32
C ILE A 119 6.96 -11.06 7.33
N SER A 120 7.17 -11.24 6.03
CA SER A 120 6.56 -10.39 5.00
C SER A 120 5.03 -10.55 4.97
N ILE A 121 4.53 -11.78 5.10
CA ILE A 121 3.09 -12.06 5.16
C ILE A 121 2.47 -11.41 6.40
N ILE A 122 3.09 -11.58 7.57
CA ILE A 122 2.62 -10.94 8.81
C ILE A 122 2.62 -9.42 8.66
N ASN A 123 3.70 -8.81 8.18
CA ASN A 123 3.78 -7.37 7.99
C ASN A 123 2.69 -6.85 7.04
N SER A 124 2.47 -7.51 5.90
CA SER A 124 1.43 -7.11 4.95
C SER A 124 0.02 -7.21 5.55
N THR A 125 -0.25 -8.27 6.33
CA THR A 125 -1.50 -8.44 7.07
C THR A 125 -1.73 -7.30 8.05
N LEU A 126 -0.71 -6.94 8.82
CA LEU A 126 -0.79 -5.85 9.78
C LEU A 126 -0.98 -4.48 9.13
N HIS A 127 -0.25 -4.21 8.06
CA HIS A 127 -0.45 -2.97 7.32
C HIS A 127 -1.89 -2.86 6.81
N ALA A 128 -2.46 -3.95 6.30
CA ALA A 128 -3.86 -3.98 5.88
C ALA A 128 -4.83 -3.74 7.03
N THR A 129 -4.60 -4.36 8.20
CA THR A 129 -5.42 -4.15 9.40
C THR A 129 -5.33 -2.70 9.90
N ILE A 130 -4.12 -2.12 9.96
CA ILE A 130 -3.91 -0.72 10.35
C ILE A 130 -4.63 0.22 9.38
N ALA A 131 -4.46 0.04 8.08
CA ALA A 131 -5.10 0.88 7.07
C ALA A 131 -6.63 0.88 7.20
N ARG A 132 -7.23 -0.31 7.43
CA ARG A 132 -8.68 -0.44 7.67
C ARG A 132 -9.12 0.19 8.99
N ALA A 133 -8.35 0.00 10.05
CA ALA A 133 -8.65 0.62 11.34
C ALA A 133 -8.66 2.15 11.22
N TYR A 134 -7.72 2.75 10.49
CA TYR A 134 -7.73 4.18 10.23
C TYR A 134 -8.91 4.62 9.35
N ALA A 135 -9.26 3.85 8.32
CA ALA A 135 -10.40 4.17 7.46
C ALA A 135 -11.75 4.13 8.22
N THR A 136 -11.84 3.28 9.26
CA THR A 136 -13.07 3.12 10.05
C THR A 136 -13.09 4.01 11.28
N ALA A 137 -11.96 4.62 11.65
CA ALA A 137 -11.87 5.48 12.84
C ALA A 137 -12.74 6.74 12.65
N PRO A 138 -13.63 7.07 13.60
CA PRO A 138 -14.42 8.29 13.51
C PRO A 138 -13.50 9.51 13.70
N THR A 139 -13.51 10.41 12.73
CA THR A 139 -12.73 11.63 12.77
C THR A 139 -13.64 12.80 13.10
N THR A 140 -13.44 13.45 14.23
CA THR A 140 -14.23 14.61 14.68
C THR A 140 -13.62 15.95 14.28
N TYR A 141 -12.32 15.98 14.02
CA TYR A 141 -11.58 17.21 13.71
C TYR A 141 -12.05 17.90 12.41
N GLN A 142 -12.63 17.16 11.48
CA GLN A 142 -13.10 17.68 10.19
C GLN A 142 -14.19 18.74 10.33
N TYR A 143 -14.94 18.74 11.45
CA TYR A 143 -16.03 19.68 11.69
C TYR A 143 -15.56 21.07 12.13
N TRP A 144 -14.34 21.17 12.70
CA TRP A 144 -13.83 22.42 13.27
C TRP A 144 -12.44 22.81 12.77
N THR A 145 -11.85 22.03 11.87
CA THR A 145 -10.55 22.33 11.23
C THR A 145 -10.68 22.43 9.72
N SER A 146 -9.83 23.24 9.12
CA SER A 146 -9.67 23.27 7.67
C SER A 146 -8.43 22.50 7.26
N THR A 147 -8.50 21.80 6.14
CA THR A 147 -7.37 21.09 5.56
C THR A 147 -6.52 22.01 4.71
N GLY A 148 -5.21 21.92 4.83
CA GLY A 148 -4.27 22.66 3.99
C GLY A 148 -3.07 21.78 3.67
N SER A 149 -2.37 22.05 2.56
CA SER A 149 -1.12 21.37 2.21
C SER A 149 0.08 22.27 2.47
N ASN A 150 1.16 21.69 2.96
CA ASN A 150 2.47 22.32 3.03
C ASN A 150 3.45 21.49 2.21
N PRO A 151 4.27 22.11 1.36
CA PRO A 151 5.23 21.40 0.53
C PRO A 151 6.45 20.90 1.32
N ASP A 152 6.73 21.50 2.49
CA ASP A 152 7.88 21.18 3.33
C ASP A 152 7.53 21.24 4.84
N PHE A 153 8.49 20.89 5.68
CA PHE A 153 8.36 20.93 7.15
C PHE A 153 8.62 22.29 7.77
N LYS A 154 8.84 23.33 6.96
CA LYS A 154 9.04 24.68 7.48
C LYS A 154 7.74 25.24 8.01
N LYS A 155 7.86 26.15 8.97
CA LYS A 155 6.71 26.90 9.47
C LYS A 155 6.19 27.85 8.40
N VAL A 156 4.90 27.80 8.17
CA VAL A 156 4.19 28.71 7.24
C VAL A 156 3.20 29.50 8.07
N THR A 157 3.27 30.84 8.01
CA THR A 157 2.31 31.71 8.65
C THR A 157 1.08 31.83 7.75
N ARG A 158 -0.07 31.44 8.27
CA ARG A 158 -1.37 31.60 7.60
C ARG A 158 -2.12 32.74 8.27
N TYR A 159 -2.56 33.67 7.46
CA TYR A 159 -3.34 34.81 7.91
C TYR A 159 -4.82 34.50 7.80
N ARG A 160 -5.57 34.84 8.84
CA ARG A 160 -7.03 34.86 8.80
C ARG A 160 -7.49 36.29 9.11
N LEU A 161 -8.51 36.76 8.41
CA LEU A 161 -9.19 38.00 8.74
C LEU A 161 -9.84 37.85 10.12
N ALA A 162 -9.43 38.68 11.06
CA ALA A 162 -10.13 38.82 12.33
C ALA A 162 -11.49 39.50 12.06
N ALA A 163 -12.46 39.27 12.97
CA ALA A 163 -13.75 39.92 12.88
C ALA A 163 -13.55 41.43 12.89
N THR A 164 -13.97 42.10 11.84
CA THR A 164 -14.07 43.54 11.80
C THR A 164 -15.25 43.94 12.69
N GLY A 165 -15.02 44.41 13.86
CA GLY A 165 -15.98 44.86 14.87
C GLY A 165 -17.45 45.05 14.49
N GLU A 166 -18.30 45.40 15.42
CA GLU A 166 -19.73 45.64 15.18
C GLU A 166 -19.94 46.88 14.31
N MET A 167 -20.92 46.82 13.42
CA MET A 167 -21.37 48.02 12.67
C MET A 167 -21.88 49.06 13.65
N GLN A 168 -21.35 50.26 13.55
CA GLN A 168 -21.81 51.39 14.38
C GLN A 168 -22.97 52.12 13.68
N GLU A 169 -23.97 52.51 14.45
CA GLU A 169 -25.06 53.36 13.97
C GLU A 169 -24.52 54.75 13.57
N ILE A 170 -24.81 55.17 12.35
CA ILE A 170 -24.35 56.44 11.84
C ILE A 170 -25.56 57.38 11.81
N PRO A 171 -25.53 58.51 12.55
CA PRO A 171 -26.59 59.50 12.53
C PRO A 171 -26.68 60.17 11.14
N GLU A 172 -27.84 60.75 10.83
CA GLU A 172 -28.05 61.54 9.60
C GLU A 172 -26.99 62.66 9.49
N ASN A 173 -26.17 62.63 8.43
CA ASN A 173 -24.95 63.43 8.25
C ASN A 173 -23.70 62.99 9.04
N GLY A 174 -23.67 61.79 9.60
CA GLY A 174 -22.48 61.22 10.26
C GLY A 174 -21.43 60.74 9.25
N GLU A 175 -20.14 60.79 9.66
CA GLU A 175 -19.02 60.34 8.90
C GLU A 175 -18.82 58.83 9.05
N PHE A 176 -18.60 58.07 7.95
CA PHE A 176 -18.28 56.65 8.01
C PHE A 176 -16.88 56.43 8.59
N LYS A 177 -16.79 55.73 9.68
CA LYS A 177 -15.48 55.35 10.27
C LYS A 177 -14.90 54.17 9.46
N SER A 178 -13.65 54.30 9.00
CA SER A 178 -12.94 53.21 8.41
C SER A 178 -12.57 52.19 9.46
N VAL A 179 -12.89 50.92 9.22
CA VAL A 179 -12.49 49.80 10.07
C VAL A 179 -11.27 49.19 9.42
N SER A 180 -10.15 49.17 10.17
CA SER A 180 -8.96 48.42 9.76
C SER A 180 -9.12 46.98 10.19
N GLY A 181 -9.14 46.05 9.20
CA GLY A 181 -9.07 44.63 9.50
C GLY A 181 -7.69 44.33 10.11
N VAL A 182 -7.69 43.65 11.22
CA VAL A 182 -6.45 43.14 11.83
C VAL A 182 -6.26 41.71 11.34
N ASP A 183 -5.19 41.49 10.60
CA ASP A 183 -4.81 40.14 10.15
C ASP A 183 -4.13 39.41 11.32
N GLU A 184 -4.73 38.31 11.74
CA GLU A 184 -4.14 37.42 12.76
C GLU A 184 -3.34 36.31 12.04
N GLY A 185 -2.02 36.35 12.19
CA GLY A 185 -1.12 35.35 11.65
C GLY A 185 -0.97 34.14 12.61
N VAL A 186 -1.25 32.93 12.12
CA VAL A 186 -1.04 31.69 12.87
C VAL A 186 0.05 30.87 12.20
N ASP A 187 1.11 30.58 12.95
CA ASP A 187 2.20 29.73 12.46
C ASP A 187 1.77 28.26 12.47
N THR A 188 1.78 27.65 11.30
CA THR A 188 1.49 26.23 11.13
C THR A 188 2.72 25.51 10.61
N GLY A 189 2.99 24.33 11.16
CA GLY A 189 4.11 23.49 10.71
C GLY A 189 3.73 22.01 10.76
N LEU A 190 4.29 21.23 9.85
CA LEU A 190 4.12 19.79 9.85
C LEU A 190 4.93 19.16 10.97
N LYS A 191 4.31 18.24 11.71
CA LYS A 191 4.98 17.40 12.72
C LYS A 191 4.71 15.94 12.38
N THR A 192 5.73 15.11 12.47
CA THR A 192 5.60 13.66 12.26
C THR A 192 5.30 12.98 13.59
N TYR A 193 4.21 12.25 13.65
CA TYR A 193 3.86 11.41 14.79
C TYR A 193 3.89 9.96 14.32
N GLY A 194 4.45 9.08 15.13
CA GLY A 194 4.52 7.67 14.81
C GLY A 194 4.61 6.81 16.06
N LYS A 195 4.05 5.61 15.98
CA LYS A 195 4.18 4.59 17.02
C LYS A 195 4.74 3.33 16.37
N ARG A 196 5.59 2.61 17.10
CA ARG A 196 6.18 1.36 16.65
C ARG A 196 5.44 0.20 17.31
N PHE A 197 4.95 -0.73 16.50
CA PHE A 197 4.42 -2.00 16.97
C PHE A 197 5.50 -3.08 16.86
N GLY A 198 5.64 -3.89 17.87
CA GLY A 198 6.53 -5.04 17.87
C GLY A 198 5.76 -6.29 18.26
N PHE A 199 6.05 -7.40 17.57
CA PHE A 199 5.55 -8.70 17.94
C PHE A 199 6.61 -9.42 18.77
N SER A 200 6.19 -9.96 19.90
CA SER A 200 7.03 -10.85 20.66
C SER A 200 6.97 -12.26 20.05
N ARG A 201 8.05 -13.02 20.22
CA ARG A 201 8.08 -14.43 19.89
C ARG A 201 6.94 -15.19 20.57
N GLN A 202 6.60 -14.83 21.81
CA GLN A 202 5.50 -15.44 22.55
C GLN A 202 4.14 -15.26 21.86
N THR A 203 3.88 -14.09 21.27
CA THR A 203 2.65 -13.83 20.52
C THR A 203 2.49 -14.78 19.33
N ILE A 204 3.61 -15.09 18.67
CA ILE A 204 3.62 -16.01 17.52
C ILE A 204 3.43 -17.46 17.99
N ILE A 205 4.09 -17.85 19.08
CA ILE A 205 3.97 -19.21 19.66
C ILE A 205 2.55 -19.45 20.20
N ASN A 206 1.97 -18.46 20.86
CA ASN A 206 0.62 -18.54 21.43
C ASN A 206 -0.49 -18.37 20.39
N ASP A 207 -0.13 -18.06 19.15
CA ASP A 207 -1.09 -17.86 18.03
C ASP A 207 -2.17 -16.80 18.33
N ASP A 208 -1.80 -15.73 19.02
CA ASP A 208 -2.71 -14.72 19.53
C ASP A 208 -2.87 -13.51 18.58
N LEU A 209 -3.29 -13.79 17.34
CA LEU A 209 -3.57 -12.75 16.34
C LEU A 209 -4.74 -11.85 16.73
N GLY A 210 -5.74 -12.40 17.42
CA GLY A 210 -6.91 -11.64 17.82
C GLY A 210 -6.63 -10.54 18.84
N SER A 211 -5.65 -10.74 19.74
CA SER A 211 -5.24 -9.72 20.69
C SER A 211 -4.49 -8.58 19.99
N VAL A 212 -3.70 -8.93 18.99
CA VAL A 212 -2.97 -7.97 18.18
C VAL A 212 -3.90 -7.06 17.39
N ALA A 213 -4.92 -7.64 16.72
CA ALA A 213 -5.93 -6.86 16.00
C ALA A 213 -6.67 -5.89 16.93
N ARG A 214 -7.06 -6.36 18.12
CA ARG A 214 -7.72 -5.51 19.13
C ARG A 214 -6.80 -4.39 19.61
N LEU A 215 -5.54 -4.66 19.84
CA LEU A 215 -4.56 -3.66 20.26
C LEU A 215 -4.37 -2.59 19.20
N ILE A 216 -4.26 -2.95 17.93
CA ILE A 216 -4.16 -2.02 16.80
C ILE A 216 -5.42 -1.14 16.73
N THR A 217 -6.60 -1.75 16.78
CA THR A 217 -7.88 -1.01 16.72
C THR A 217 -8.03 -0.04 17.90
N ALA A 218 -7.70 -0.48 19.12
CA ALA A 218 -7.73 0.38 20.30
C ALA A 218 -6.77 1.57 20.18
N GLN A 219 -5.58 1.32 19.64
CA GLN A 219 -4.55 2.34 19.46
C GLN A 219 -4.93 3.40 18.41
N VAL A 220 -5.58 2.99 17.33
CA VAL A 220 -6.09 3.90 16.29
C VAL A 220 -7.22 4.77 16.83
N ARG A 221 -8.11 4.20 17.65
CA ARG A 221 -9.21 4.96 18.28
C ARG A 221 -8.76 5.95 19.35
N SER A 222 -7.58 5.76 19.93
CA SER A 222 -7.03 6.63 20.97
C SER A 222 -6.25 7.84 20.43
N ASN A 223 -6.10 7.95 19.14
CA ASN A 223 -5.50 9.10 18.45
C ASN A 223 -6.57 10.02 17.90
#